data_81675b1de490be80ed139bc08e1dfda3
#
_entry.id   81675b1de490be80ed139bc08e1dfda3
#
_cell.length_a   1.000
_cell.length_b   1.000
_cell.length_c   1.000
_cell.angle_alpha   90.00
_cell.angle_beta   90.00
_cell.angle_gamma   90.00
#
_symmetry.space_group_name_H-M   'P 1'
#
loop_
_entity.id
_entity.type
_entity.pdbx_description
1 polymer ?
#
loop_
_entity_poly.entity_id
_entity_poly.type
_entity_poly.pdbx_seq_one_letter_code
_entity_poly.pdbx_strand_id
1 'polypeptide(L)'
;MILLNSKKRLATLLIVLIFGIIIFILDLGATGLVDETPPLFAAAARAMSESGDWLTPKVNGIFRFDKPPLIYWLMGFFYSLPKIEIWDSLGTISARLPSSLGSLFLMLMIADTLFCWPQKGDKQFFTPIAGSLGFALSPLIIIWSRTAVSDALLTGTLGISLLLFWRRMASENNDKCIAAWAFLGFAILTKGPVAFVLATLTITFFLIIQKDWRSLLNKINPKKGFLITILISVPWYVLELLREGRPFWDNFFGYHNFQRYTSVVNNHSEPIWFFLYIMILASLPFTPFLYHGIFIAFREFLKSLKESCGVPDSLYTYSLCWLSAVLIFFSISATKLPSYWLPAIPAAAILISNSFISLKNTNKTYVYLWIFNIFILFGVSMAFFFSNYWLSSINDPEMPNLASELISSGIIFKAKLFFSSFTLLAIILFFLKSRNILLYLQILLLVGQSYLMSPIRKLADTSRQLPLRNISKLILDIREGRETLAMIGLSLIHI
;
A
#
# COMPACT_ATOMS: atom_id res chain seq x y z
N MET A 1 33.30 8.26 -13.85
CA MET A 1 32.44 7.14 -13.40
C MET A 1 31.35 7.63 -12.45
N ILE A 2 31.64 8.39 -11.38
CA ILE A 2 30.67 8.92 -10.39
C ILE A 2 29.57 9.78 -11.03
N LEU A 3 29.91 10.74 -11.90
CA LEU A 3 28.97 11.62 -12.62
C LEU A 3 28.04 10.85 -13.58
N LEU A 4 28.51 9.80 -14.22
CA LEU A 4 27.70 8.98 -15.13
C LEU A 4 26.68 8.14 -14.33
N ASN A 5 27.06 7.71 -13.13
CA ASN A 5 26.19 6.94 -12.24
C ASN A 5 25.10 7.83 -11.61
N SER A 6 25.42 9.10 -11.31
CA SER A 6 24.42 10.07 -10.80
C SER A 6 23.37 10.42 -11.86
N LYS A 7 23.76 10.61 -13.14
CA LYS A 7 22.81 10.85 -14.24
C LYS A 7 21.88 9.66 -14.48
N LYS A 8 22.39 8.42 -14.44
CA LYS A 8 21.58 7.21 -14.57
C LYS A 8 20.61 7.05 -13.42
N ARG A 9 21.03 7.34 -12.18
CA ARG A 9 20.17 7.34 -10.99
C ARG A 9 19.03 8.34 -11.15
N LEU A 10 19.35 9.58 -11.51
CA LEU A 10 18.34 10.61 -11.73
C LEU A 10 17.33 10.20 -12.81
N ALA A 11 17.82 9.69 -13.96
CA ALA A 11 16.94 9.22 -15.03
C ALA A 11 16.02 8.09 -14.57
N THR A 12 16.54 7.11 -13.80
CA THR A 12 15.74 6.02 -13.23
C THR A 12 14.65 6.57 -12.32
N LEU A 13 15.00 7.48 -11.40
CA LEU A 13 14.05 8.08 -10.46
C LEU A 13 13.00 8.94 -11.17
N LEU A 14 13.36 9.67 -12.22
CA LEU A 14 12.41 10.44 -13.02
C LEU A 14 11.41 9.52 -13.76
N ILE A 15 11.87 8.42 -14.34
CA ILE A 15 10.98 7.43 -14.97
C ILE A 15 10.02 6.85 -13.94
N VAL A 16 10.51 6.45 -12.78
CA VAL A 16 9.69 5.90 -11.69
C VAL A 16 8.72 6.93 -11.15
N LEU A 17 9.13 8.20 -11.03
CA LEU A 17 8.27 9.32 -10.64
C LEU A 17 7.10 9.50 -11.64
N ILE A 18 7.38 9.49 -12.94
CA ILE A 18 6.35 9.62 -13.99
C ILE A 18 5.35 8.46 -13.86
N PHE A 19 5.82 7.23 -13.73
CA PHE A 19 4.94 6.07 -13.53
C PHE A 19 4.12 6.18 -12.25
N GLY A 20 4.74 6.62 -11.15
CA GLY A 20 4.04 6.83 -9.89
C GLY A 20 2.98 7.93 -9.96
N ILE A 21 3.24 9.03 -10.67
CA ILE A 21 2.24 10.08 -10.90
C ILE A 21 1.06 9.52 -11.70
N ILE A 22 1.31 8.73 -12.74
CA ILE A 22 0.24 8.10 -13.54
C ILE A 22 -0.60 7.14 -12.69
N ILE A 23 0.02 6.34 -11.82
CA ILE A 23 -0.69 5.35 -11.00
C ILE A 23 -1.44 6.00 -9.84
N PHE A 24 -0.79 6.91 -9.11
CA PHE A 24 -1.28 7.37 -7.82
C PHE A 24 -1.98 8.72 -7.85
N ILE A 25 -1.59 9.61 -8.76
CA ILE A 25 -2.06 11.01 -8.74
C ILE A 25 -3.04 11.32 -9.88
N LEU A 26 -2.81 10.77 -11.09
CA LEU A 26 -3.66 11.08 -12.24
C LEU A 26 -5.14 10.74 -11.93
N ASP A 27 -6.05 11.65 -12.22
CA ASP A 27 -7.51 11.54 -11.96
C ASP A 27 -7.85 11.26 -10.48
N LEU A 28 -7.04 11.73 -9.52
CA LEU A 28 -7.27 11.47 -8.10
C LEU A 28 -8.58 12.09 -7.58
N GLY A 29 -8.96 13.26 -8.11
CA GLY A 29 -10.16 14.01 -7.74
C GLY A 29 -11.39 13.74 -8.62
N ALA A 30 -11.32 12.82 -9.59
CA ALA A 30 -12.37 12.63 -10.58
C ALA A 30 -13.68 12.01 -10.03
N THR A 31 -13.66 11.47 -8.81
CA THR A 31 -14.79 10.72 -8.21
C THR A 31 -14.93 11.05 -6.73
N GLY A 32 -16.15 10.92 -6.19
CA GLY A 32 -16.44 11.01 -4.77
C GLY A 32 -15.71 9.95 -3.93
N LEU A 33 -15.81 10.06 -2.61
CA LEU A 33 -15.29 9.05 -1.67
C LEU A 33 -16.31 7.93 -1.56
N VAL A 34 -15.95 6.75 -2.04
CA VAL A 34 -16.78 5.54 -1.97
C VAL A 34 -16.52 4.82 -0.66
N ASP A 35 -17.51 4.09 -0.15
CA ASP A 35 -17.58 3.43 1.16
C ASP A 35 -17.74 4.40 2.34
N GLU A 36 -17.99 3.86 3.52
CA GLU A 36 -18.26 4.63 4.74
C GLU A 36 -17.01 5.24 5.37
N THR A 37 -15.93 4.47 5.39
CA THR A 37 -14.73 4.86 6.12
C THR A 37 -14.01 6.07 5.53
N PRO A 38 -13.78 6.19 4.20
CA PRO A 38 -13.10 7.34 3.61
C PRO A 38 -13.78 8.70 3.86
N PRO A 39 -15.12 8.85 3.74
CA PRO A 39 -15.80 10.10 4.08
C PRO A 39 -15.64 10.51 5.54
N LEU A 40 -15.62 9.55 6.47
CA LEU A 40 -15.41 9.83 7.89
C LEU A 40 -14.01 10.39 8.17
N PHE A 41 -12.97 9.88 7.50
CA PHE A 41 -11.63 10.46 7.59
C PHE A 41 -11.58 11.88 7.04
N ALA A 42 -12.18 12.09 5.86
CA ALA A 42 -12.24 13.39 5.21
C ALA A 42 -13.00 14.41 6.06
N ALA A 43 -14.17 14.03 6.61
CA ALA A 43 -14.98 14.90 7.46
C ALA A 43 -14.24 15.28 8.75
N ALA A 44 -13.59 14.33 9.42
CA ALA A 44 -12.80 14.63 10.61
C ALA A 44 -11.62 15.57 10.31
N ALA A 45 -10.91 15.34 9.21
CA ALA A 45 -9.80 16.20 8.81
C ALA A 45 -10.26 17.62 8.42
N ARG A 46 -11.38 17.73 7.72
CA ARG A 46 -12.00 19.02 7.38
C ARG A 46 -12.43 19.78 8.64
N ALA A 47 -13.12 19.09 9.58
CA ALA A 47 -13.52 19.67 10.84
C ALA A 47 -12.30 20.20 11.64
N MET A 48 -11.16 19.49 11.62
CA MET A 48 -9.91 19.99 12.24
C MET A 48 -9.41 21.28 11.58
N SER A 49 -9.42 21.35 10.25
CA SER A 49 -8.95 22.54 9.51
C SER A 49 -9.88 23.74 9.68
N GLU A 50 -11.20 23.52 9.78
CA GLU A 50 -12.20 24.57 9.93
C GLU A 50 -12.30 25.10 11.37
N SER A 51 -12.19 24.21 12.36
CA SER A 51 -12.27 24.59 13.79
C SER A 51 -10.97 25.07 14.38
N GLY A 52 -9.82 24.76 13.75
CA GLY A 52 -8.50 24.96 14.33
C GLY A 52 -8.12 24.00 15.46
N ASP A 53 -8.98 23.00 15.78
CA ASP A 53 -8.69 21.95 16.75
C ASP A 53 -7.93 20.79 16.08
N TRP A 54 -6.60 20.87 16.09
CA TRP A 54 -5.73 19.87 15.49
C TRP A 54 -5.39 18.70 16.41
N LEU A 55 -5.95 18.64 17.61
CA LEU A 55 -5.65 17.59 18.57
C LEU A 55 -6.62 16.40 18.43
N THR A 56 -7.93 16.61 18.64
CA THR A 56 -8.93 15.54 18.69
C THR A 56 -9.77 15.51 17.40
N PRO A 57 -9.69 14.44 16.59
CA PRO A 57 -10.56 14.27 15.42
C PRO A 57 -12.03 14.14 15.81
N LYS A 58 -12.92 14.86 15.12
CA LYS A 58 -14.38 14.84 15.35
C LYS A 58 -15.14 14.75 14.04
N VAL A 59 -16.25 14.03 14.05
CA VAL A 59 -17.23 13.99 12.95
C VAL A 59 -18.59 14.38 13.53
N ASN A 60 -19.19 15.44 13.01
CA ASN A 60 -20.47 15.96 13.54
C ASN A 60 -20.44 16.22 15.07
N GLY A 61 -19.33 16.67 15.59
CA GLY A 61 -19.12 16.91 17.03
C GLY A 61 -18.81 15.66 17.86
N ILE A 62 -18.89 14.46 17.30
CA ILE A 62 -18.60 13.20 17.99
C ILE A 62 -17.10 12.88 17.83
N PHE A 63 -16.46 12.53 18.94
CA PHE A 63 -15.05 12.13 18.99
C PHE A 63 -14.77 10.88 18.15
N ARG A 64 -13.64 10.90 17.44
CA ARG A 64 -13.20 9.80 16.63
C ARG A 64 -11.80 9.31 17.05
N PHE A 65 -11.76 8.32 17.93
CA PHE A 65 -10.53 7.76 18.52
C PHE A 65 -9.99 6.51 17.79
N ASP A 66 -10.46 6.23 16.58
CA ASP A 66 -10.11 4.99 15.89
C ASP A 66 -8.70 4.97 15.29
N LYS A 67 -8.13 6.14 14.99
CA LYS A 67 -6.78 6.27 14.41
C LYS A 67 -6.02 7.46 14.97
N PRO A 68 -4.66 7.35 15.02
CA PRO A 68 -3.80 8.47 15.36
C PRO A 68 -3.83 9.59 14.31
N PRO A 69 -3.27 10.78 14.60
CA PRO A 69 -3.62 12.02 13.93
C PRO A 69 -2.95 12.24 12.57
N LEU A 70 -1.88 11.55 12.21
CA LEU A 70 -1.05 11.94 11.04
C LEU A 70 -1.87 11.98 9.75
N ILE A 71 -2.78 11.02 9.55
CA ILE A 71 -3.63 11.00 8.35
C ILE A 71 -4.56 12.22 8.32
N TYR A 72 -5.18 12.58 9.46
CA TYR A 72 -6.05 13.73 9.58
C TYR A 72 -5.29 15.05 9.43
N TRP A 73 -4.11 15.16 10.03
CA TRP A 73 -3.25 16.35 9.89
C TRP A 73 -2.85 16.61 8.44
N LEU A 74 -2.45 15.56 7.71
CA LEU A 74 -2.07 15.71 6.31
C LEU A 74 -3.28 16.05 5.42
N MET A 75 -4.43 15.40 5.63
CA MET A 75 -5.67 15.75 4.92
C MET A 75 -6.10 17.18 5.26
N GLY A 76 -6.13 17.54 6.55
CA GLY A 76 -6.50 18.87 7.02
C GLY A 76 -5.58 19.97 6.49
N PHE A 77 -4.28 19.69 6.42
CA PHE A 77 -3.33 20.60 5.76
C PHE A 77 -3.72 20.87 4.30
N PHE A 78 -4.06 19.85 3.52
CA PHE A 78 -4.51 20.05 2.14
C PHE A 78 -5.86 20.76 2.07
N TYR A 79 -6.79 20.50 3.01
CA TYR A 79 -8.05 21.23 3.10
C TYR A 79 -7.88 22.71 3.46
N SER A 80 -6.82 23.07 4.17
CA SER A 80 -6.54 24.47 4.53
C SER A 80 -5.82 25.27 3.43
N LEU A 81 -5.45 24.63 2.29
CA LEU A 81 -4.80 25.34 1.19
C LEU A 81 -5.78 26.29 0.47
N PRO A 82 -5.30 27.45 0.00
CA PRO A 82 -6.13 28.46 -0.64
C PRO A 82 -6.74 27.95 -1.96
N LYS A 83 -7.91 28.49 -2.31
CA LYS A 83 -8.63 28.21 -3.57
C LYS A 83 -8.96 26.71 -3.76
N ILE A 84 -9.24 26.01 -2.67
CA ILE A 84 -9.56 24.57 -2.70
C ILE A 84 -10.74 24.28 -3.61
N GLU A 85 -11.72 25.17 -3.72
CA GLU A 85 -12.90 25.02 -4.57
C GLU A 85 -12.55 24.90 -6.06
N ILE A 86 -11.37 25.44 -6.47
CA ILE A 86 -10.90 25.42 -7.86
C ILE A 86 -10.18 24.11 -8.17
N TRP A 87 -9.22 23.71 -7.31
CA TRP A 87 -8.37 22.55 -7.61
C TRP A 87 -8.88 21.23 -7.01
N ASP A 88 -9.79 21.29 -6.05
CA ASP A 88 -10.42 20.12 -5.39
C ASP A 88 -11.91 20.35 -5.12
N SER A 89 -12.67 20.60 -6.17
CA SER A 89 -14.10 20.95 -6.08
C SER A 89 -14.96 19.88 -5.37
N LEU A 90 -14.51 18.62 -5.36
CA LEU A 90 -15.18 17.53 -4.64
C LEU A 90 -14.61 17.32 -3.22
N GLY A 91 -13.51 17.97 -2.86
CA GLY A 91 -12.81 17.73 -1.59
C GLY A 91 -12.17 16.33 -1.49
N THR A 92 -11.94 15.66 -2.62
CA THR A 92 -11.48 14.26 -2.65
C THR A 92 -9.99 14.13 -2.95
N ILE A 93 -9.38 15.12 -3.60
CA ILE A 93 -7.93 15.19 -3.79
C ILE A 93 -7.25 15.33 -2.43
N SER A 94 -7.66 16.32 -1.64
CA SER A 94 -7.13 16.59 -0.29
C SER A 94 -7.21 15.36 0.61
N ALA A 95 -8.32 14.62 0.56
CA ALA A 95 -8.50 13.40 1.32
C ALA A 95 -7.57 12.25 0.88
N ARG A 96 -7.32 12.11 -0.42
CA ARG A 96 -6.56 10.98 -0.98
C ARG A 96 -5.05 11.23 -1.07
N LEU A 97 -4.63 12.50 -1.17
CA LEU A 97 -3.21 12.85 -1.35
C LEU A 97 -2.26 12.22 -0.33
N PRO A 98 -2.56 12.15 0.99
CA PRO A 98 -1.64 11.54 1.95
C PRO A 98 -1.32 10.08 1.63
N SER A 99 -2.33 9.28 1.29
CA SER A 99 -2.18 7.86 0.90
C SER A 99 -1.42 7.71 -0.41
N SER A 100 -1.73 8.55 -1.40
CA SER A 100 -1.08 8.56 -2.72
C SER A 100 0.39 8.98 -2.63
N LEU A 101 0.70 10.04 -1.89
CA LEU A 101 2.07 10.53 -1.70
C LEU A 101 2.91 9.55 -0.88
N GLY A 102 2.34 8.95 0.18
CA GLY A 102 3.02 7.90 0.95
C GLY A 102 3.45 6.73 0.07
N SER A 103 2.58 6.29 -0.83
CA SER A 103 2.88 5.23 -1.81
C SER A 103 3.90 5.66 -2.85
N LEU A 104 3.80 6.89 -3.37
CA LEU A 104 4.74 7.45 -4.35
C LEU A 104 6.16 7.56 -3.77
N PHE A 105 6.31 8.10 -2.56
CA PHE A 105 7.62 8.22 -1.92
C PHE A 105 8.23 6.85 -1.60
N LEU A 106 7.42 5.87 -1.19
CA LEU A 106 7.91 4.51 -1.00
C LEU A 106 8.34 3.87 -2.31
N MET A 107 7.59 4.05 -3.41
CA MET A 107 7.97 3.58 -4.74
C MET A 107 9.32 4.13 -5.18
N LEU A 108 9.56 5.44 -4.98
CA LEU A 108 10.85 6.08 -5.24
C LEU A 108 11.97 5.54 -4.34
N MET A 109 11.67 5.29 -3.06
CA MET A 109 12.63 4.74 -2.10
C MET A 109 13.03 3.30 -2.45
N ILE A 110 12.10 2.47 -2.93
CA ILE A 110 12.40 1.12 -3.45
C ILE A 110 13.33 1.23 -4.65
N ALA A 111 13.01 2.07 -5.64
CA ALA A 111 13.83 2.28 -6.82
C ALA A 111 15.26 2.74 -6.47
N ASP A 112 15.35 3.74 -5.58
CA ASP A 112 16.62 4.28 -5.14
C ASP A 112 17.46 3.27 -4.37
N THR A 113 16.83 2.46 -3.54
CA THR A 113 17.51 1.40 -2.79
C THR A 113 18.07 0.33 -3.73
N LEU A 114 17.28 -0.17 -4.67
CA LEU A 114 17.73 -1.16 -5.67
C LEU A 114 18.79 -0.60 -6.62
N PHE A 115 18.78 0.70 -6.89
CA PHE A 115 19.81 1.35 -7.70
C PHE A 115 21.14 1.50 -6.97
N CYS A 116 21.11 1.97 -5.72
CA CYS A 116 22.30 2.27 -4.93
C CYS A 116 22.96 1.03 -4.32
N TRP A 117 22.22 -0.04 -4.09
CA TRP A 117 22.68 -1.32 -3.57
C TRP A 117 22.29 -2.47 -4.51
N PRO A 118 22.88 -2.52 -5.72
CA PRO A 118 22.59 -3.60 -6.67
C PRO A 118 23.06 -4.93 -6.08
N GLN A 119 22.17 -5.91 -6.06
CA GLN A 119 22.50 -7.26 -5.62
C GLN A 119 23.18 -8.03 -6.76
N LYS A 120 23.80 -9.17 -6.44
CA LYS A 120 24.52 -9.98 -7.43
C LYS A 120 23.61 -10.36 -8.60
N GLY A 121 24.00 -9.97 -9.81
CA GLY A 121 23.23 -10.21 -11.03
C GLY A 121 22.27 -9.09 -11.42
N ASP A 122 22.09 -8.09 -10.57
CA ASP A 122 21.19 -6.96 -10.84
C ASP A 122 21.61 -6.16 -12.08
N LYS A 123 20.59 -5.78 -12.85
CA LYS A 123 20.74 -4.84 -13.96
C LYS A 123 20.43 -3.44 -13.44
N GLN A 124 21.44 -2.65 -13.24
CA GLN A 124 21.43 -1.33 -12.60
C GLN A 124 20.32 -0.37 -13.05
N PHE A 125 19.79 -0.51 -14.26
CA PHE A 125 18.72 0.34 -14.78
C PHE A 125 17.33 -0.33 -14.70
N PHE A 126 17.25 -1.63 -15.03
CA PHE A 126 15.98 -2.32 -15.16
C PHE A 126 15.44 -2.84 -13.83
N THR A 127 16.30 -3.30 -12.92
CA THR A 127 15.89 -3.84 -11.63
C THR A 127 15.15 -2.83 -10.74
N PRO A 128 15.63 -1.57 -10.59
CA PRO A 128 14.93 -0.55 -9.83
C PRO A 128 13.54 -0.25 -10.38
N ILE A 129 13.40 -0.17 -11.71
CA ILE A 129 12.11 0.07 -12.36
C ILE A 129 11.17 -1.13 -12.15
N ALA A 130 11.65 -2.35 -12.39
CA ALA A 130 10.84 -3.56 -12.23
C ALA A 130 10.38 -3.77 -10.78
N GLY A 131 11.24 -3.53 -9.79
CA GLY A 131 10.90 -3.64 -8.38
C GLY A 131 9.90 -2.58 -7.94
N SER A 132 10.08 -1.32 -8.35
CA SER A 132 9.15 -0.24 -8.02
C SER A 132 7.79 -0.40 -8.71
N LEU A 133 7.75 -0.86 -9.97
CA LEU A 133 6.51 -1.21 -10.66
C LEU A 133 5.85 -2.44 -10.04
N GLY A 134 6.61 -3.44 -9.57
CA GLY A 134 6.08 -4.59 -8.84
C GLY A 134 5.34 -4.19 -7.57
N PHE A 135 5.80 -3.14 -6.88
CA PHE A 135 5.07 -2.54 -5.76
C PHE A 135 3.82 -1.79 -6.22
N ALA A 136 3.97 -0.87 -7.16
CA ALA A 136 2.92 0.07 -7.54
C ALA A 136 1.75 -0.61 -8.28
N LEU A 137 2.02 -1.68 -9.01
CA LEU A 137 1.01 -2.44 -9.78
C LEU A 137 0.38 -3.60 -8.99
N SER A 138 0.72 -3.76 -7.72
CA SER A 138 -0.02 -4.67 -6.84
C SER A 138 -1.49 -4.26 -6.78
N PRO A 139 -2.46 -5.18 -6.99
CA PRO A 139 -3.89 -4.85 -6.92
C PRO A 139 -4.30 -4.12 -5.64
N LEU A 140 -3.75 -4.54 -4.49
CA LEU A 140 -4.04 -3.87 -3.22
C LEU A 140 -3.45 -2.46 -3.16
N ILE A 141 -2.22 -2.24 -3.65
CA ILE A 141 -1.63 -0.89 -3.67
C ILE A 141 -2.42 0.05 -4.58
N ILE A 142 -2.85 -0.41 -5.75
CA ILE A 142 -3.67 0.38 -6.68
C ILE A 142 -4.95 0.89 -6.01
N ILE A 143 -5.60 0.05 -5.21
CA ILE A 143 -6.84 0.40 -4.52
C ILE A 143 -6.53 1.33 -3.33
N TRP A 144 -5.73 0.88 -2.38
CA TRP A 144 -5.54 1.58 -1.11
C TRP A 144 -4.73 2.87 -1.21
N SER A 145 -3.81 3.00 -2.18
CA SER A 145 -3.09 4.26 -2.41
C SER A 145 -3.99 5.41 -2.85
N ARG A 146 -5.15 5.09 -3.43
CA ARG A 146 -6.14 6.07 -3.91
C ARG A 146 -7.38 6.16 -3.02
N THR A 147 -7.36 5.49 -1.88
CA THR A 147 -8.42 5.50 -0.88
C THR A 147 -8.03 6.42 0.28
N ALA A 148 -8.97 7.23 0.75
CA ALA A 148 -8.75 8.21 1.82
C ALA A 148 -8.76 7.54 3.21
N VAL A 149 -7.79 6.64 3.46
CA VAL A 149 -7.61 5.91 4.73
C VAL A 149 -6.13 5.81 5.09
N SER A 150 -5.83 5.42 6.32
CA SER A 150 -4.47 5.41 6.87
C SER A 150 -3.56 4.28 6.37
N ASP A 151 -4.10 3.23 5.73
CA ASP A 151 -3.37 1.97 5.46
C ASP A 151 -2.20 2.14 4.47
N ALA A 152 -2.43 2.87 3.37
CA ALA A 152 -1.36 3.12 2.40
C ALA A 152 -0.31 4.11 2.94
N LEU A 153 -0.72 5.09 3.75
CA LEU A 153 0.21 6.01 4.42
C LEU A 153 1.08 5.25 5.43
N LEU A 154 0.51 4.31 6.20
CA LEU A 154 1.28 3.41 7.06
C LEU A 154 2.31 2.63 6.24
N THR A 155 1.88 2.03 5.13
CA THR A 155 2.77 1.26 4.24
C THR A 155 3.91 2.13 3.73
N GLY A 156 3.62 3.39 3.36
CA GLY A 156 4.61 4.38 2.94
C GLY A 156 5.62 4.70 4.03
N THR A 157 5.14 5.14 5.18
CA THR A 157 6.00 5.58 6.30
C THR A 157 6.81 4.44 6.91
N LEU A 158 6.17 3.30 7.18
CA LEU A 158 6.84 2.11 7.71
C LEU A 158 7.83 1.52 6.69
N GLY A 159 7.44 1.43 5.40
CA GLY A 159 8.30 0.89 4.35
C GLY A 159 9.55 1.74 4.13
N ILE A 160 9.43 3.07 4.13
CA ILE A 160 10.58 3.98 4.05
C ILE A 160 11.48 3.79 5.28
N SER A 161 10.90 3.70 6.49
CA SER A 161 11.66 3.45 7.72
C SER A 161 12.48 2.16 7.64
N LEU A 162 11.85 1.05 7.23
CA LEU A 162 12.50 -0.26 7.12
C LEU A 162 13.62 -0.26 6.07
N LEU A 163 13.41 0.35 4.91
CA LEU A 163 14.45 0.48 3.89
C LEU A 163 15.62 1.35 4.38
N LEU A 164 15.35 2.43 5.11
CA LEU A 164 16.38 3.28 5.71
C LEU A 164 17.18 2.55 6.79
N PHE A 165 16.54 1.71 7.62
CA PHE A 165 17.25 0.85 8.59
C PHE A 165 18.19 -0.13 7.87
N TRP A 166 17.71 -0.82 6.84
CA TRP A 166 18.56 -1.73 6.08
C TRP A 166 19.72 -0.99 5.41
N ARG A 167 19.46 0.15 4.74
CA ARG A 167 20.50 0.98 4.09
C ARG A 167 21.55 1.43 5.11
N ARG A 168 21.15 1.77 6.32
CA ARG A 168 22.08 2.14 7.39
C ARG A 168 22.95 0.97 7.83
N MET A 169 22.39 -0.22 7.95
CA MET A 169 23.14 -1.43 8.27
C MET A 169 24.10 -1.82 7.13
N ALA A 170 23.71 -1.64 5.89
CA ALA A 170 24.49 -1.94 4.70
C ALA A 170 25.60 -0.91 4.39
N SER A 171 25.47 0.31 4.88
CA SER A 171 26.44 1.40 4.64
C SER A 171 27.63 1.30 5.59
N GLU A 172 28.82 1.63 5.07
CA GLU A 172 30.04 1.80 5.89
C GLU A 172 30.14 3.20 6.50
N ASN A 173 29.46 4.20 5.93
CA ASN A 173 29.44 5.57 6.41
C ASN A 173 28.78 5.68 7.78
N ASN A 174 29.28 6.58 8.63
CA ASN A 174 28.72 6.86 9.97
C ASN A 174 27.53 7.84 9.93
N ASP A 175 26.73 7.83 8.88
CA ASP A 175 25.55 8.68 8.75
C ASP A 175 24.54 8.38 9.88
N LYS A 176 23.93 9.46 10.38
CA LYS A 176 22.95 9.35 11.46
C LYS A 176 21.68 8.64 10.96
N CYS A 177 21.22 7.62 11.68
CA CYS A 177 19.98 6.88 11.37
C CYS A 177 18.71 7.66 11.79
N ILE A 178 18.77 9.00 11.82
CA ILE A 178 17.69 9.85 12.33
C ILE A 178 16.42 9.67 11.48
N ALA A 179 16.56 9.68 10.16
CA ALA A 179 15.43 9.58 9.24
C ALA A 179 14.66 8.26 9.38
N ALA A 180 15.35 7.12 9.57
CA ALA A 180 14.68 5.83 9.77
C ALA A 180 13.79 5.85 11.03
N TRP A 181 14.30 6.35 12.13
CA TRP A 181 13.56 6.47 13.39
C TRP A 181 12.45 7.52 13.33
N ALA A 182 12.66 8.63 12.60
CA ALA A 182 11.63 9.64 12.38
C ALA A 182 10.46 9.07 11.58
N PHE A 183 10.73 8.34 10.49
CA PHE A 183 9.68 7.69 9.72
C PHE A 183 8.96 6.59 10.50
N LEU A 184 9.64 5.92 11.45
CA LEU A 184 8.98 5.01 12.38
C LEU A 184 8.03 5.77 13.32
N GLY A 185 8.42 6.95 13.82
CA GLY A 185 7.55 7.84 14.59
C GLY A 185 6.30 8.26 13.80
N PHE A 186 6.46 8.63 12.54
CA PHE A 186 5.32 8.93 11.65
C PHE A 186 4.45 7.71 11.38
N ALA A 187 5.02 6.52 11.24
CA ALA A 187 4.25 5.29 11.08
C ALA A 187 3.40 4.99 12.33
N ILE A 188 3.93 5.23 13.54
CA ILE A 188 3.17 5.13 14.80
C ILE A 188 2.04 6.17 14.85
N LEU A 189 2.29 7.41 14.42
CA LEU A 189 1.26 8.45 14.31
C LEU A 189 0.24 8.19 13.18
N THR A 190 0.48 7.20 12.33
CA THR A 190 -0.47 6.80 11.26
C THR A 190 -1.45 5.72 11.72
N LYS A 191 -0.98 4.69 12.43
CA LYS A 191 -1.83 3.52 12.77
C LYS A 191 -1.57 2.96 14.17
N GLY A 192 -0.76 3.63 14.99
CA GLY A 192 -0.48 3.25 16.37
C GLY A 192 0.65 2.25 16.56
N PRO A 193 0.66 1.52 17.69
CA PRO A 193 1.77 0.66 18.12
C PRO A 193 2.14 -0.46 17.14
N VAL A 194 1.20 -0.88 16.28
CA VAL A 194 1.44 -1.94 15.27
C VAL A 194 2.64 -1.65 14.39
N ALA A 195 2.87 -0.38 14.05
CA ALA A 195 4.02 0.03 13.24
C ALA A 195 5.36 -0.28 13.94
N PHE A 196 5.44 -0.01 15.25
CA PHE A 196 6.61 -0.33 16.05
C PHE A 196 6.85 -1.83 16.15
N VAL A 197 5.78 -2.61 16.37
CA VAL A 197 5.87 -4.08 16.46
C VAL A 197 6.37 -4.68 15.15
N LEU A 198 5.81 -4.28 14.01
CA LEU A 198 6.24 -4.79 12.70
C LEU A 198 7.69 -4.43 12.38
N ALA A 199 8.12 -3.20 12.69
CA ALA A 199 9.51 -2.79 12.50
C ALA A 199 10.46 -3.59 13.39
N THR A 200 10.12 -3.75 14.67
CA THR A 200 10.92 -4.50 15.64
C THR A 200 11.04 -5.97 15.22
N LEU A 201 9.94 -6.62 14.85
CA LEU A 201 9.96 -8.01 14.37
C LEU A 201 10.84 -8.17 13.12
N THR A 202 10.69 -7.27 12.14
CA THR A 202 11.49 -7.31 10.91
C THR A 202 12.98 -7.21 11.21
N ILE A 203 13.37 -6.20 12.01
CA ILE A 203 14.77 -5.97 12.37
C ILE A 203 15.31 -7.13 13.19
N THR A 204 14.54 -7.63 14.16
CA THR A 204 14.94 -8.75 15.02
C THR A 204 15.15 -10.02 14.20
N PHE A 205 14.22 -10.38 13.31
CA PHE A 205 14.38 -11.55 12.45
C PHE A 205 15.64 -11.46 11.59
N PHE A 206 15.92 -10.26 11.07
CA PHE A 206 17.14 -10.06 10.28
C PHE A 206 18.40 -10.13 11.13
N LEU A 207 18.43 -9.50 12.31
CA LEU A 207 19.59 -9.49 13.20
C LEU A 207 19.96 -10.88 13.74
N ILE A 208 18.96 -11.73 14.04
CA ILE A 208 19.19 -13.12 14.51
C ILE A 208 20.02 -13.92 13.49
N ILE A 209 19.88 -13.62 12.20
CA ILE A 209 20.58 -14.32 11.12
C ILE A 209 22.03 -13.81 10.97
N GLN A 210 22.29 -12.56 11.36
CA GLN A 210 23.57 -11.92 11.18
C GLN A 210 24.54 -12.25 12.30
N LYS A 211 25.74 -12.77 11.95
CA LYS A 211 26.76 -13.10 12.96
C LYS A 211 27.18 -11.87 13.77
N ASP A 212 27.29 -10.70 13.11
CA ASP A 212 27.70 -9.44 13.72
C ASP A 212 26.50 -8.57 14.18
N TRP A 213 25.44 -9.18 14.67
CA TRP A 213 24.20 -8.50 15.05
C TRP A 213 24.43 -7.32 16.03
N ARG A 214 25.41 -7.42 16.95
CA ARG A 214 25.72 -6.34 17.90
C ARG A 214 26.27 -5.10 17.19
N SER A 215 27.16 -5.27 16.21
CA SER A 215 27.69 -4.19 15.38
C SER A 215 26.56 -3.52 14.58
N LEU A 216 25.68 -4.31 13.96
CA LEU A 216 24.55 -3.81 13.20
C LEU A 216 23.55 -3.06 14.08
N LEU A 217 23.27 -3.57 15.28
CA LEU A 217 22.44 -2.89 16.26
C LEU A 217 23.04 -1.55 16.68
N ASN A 218 24.35 -1.49 16.90
CA ASN A 218 25.05 -0.23 17.19
C ASN A 218 24.98 0.76 16.03
N LYS A 219 25.06 0.30 14.77
CA LYS A 219 24.91 1.16 13.58
C LYS A 219 23.57 1.88 13.54
N ILE A 220 22.47 1.23 13.90
CA ILE A 220 21.14 1.85 13.93
C ILE A 220 20.90 2.71 15.17
N ASN A 221 21.78 2.63 16.16
CA ASN A 221 21.78 3.44 17.40
C ASN A 221 20.40 3.47 18.10
N PRO A 222 19.91 2.35 18.66
CA PRO A 222 18.54 2.22 19.15
C PRO A 222 18.22 3.18 20.29
N LYS A 223 19.19 3.50 21.18
CA LYS A 223 18.94 4.41 22.31
C LYS A 223 18.55 5.82 21.84
N LYS A 224 19.36 6.42 20.95
CA LYS A 224 19.07 7.75 20.39
C LYS A 224 17.87 7.70 19.44
N GLY A 225 17.75 6.63 18.68
CA GLY A 225 16.68 6.44 17.73
C GLY A 225 15.32 6.31 18.40
N PHE A 226 15.22 5.51 19.44
CA PHE A 226 14.00 5.36 20.24
C PHE A 226 13.53 6.71 20.83
N LEU A 227 14.48 7.54 21.31
CA LEU A 227 14.17 8.88 21.77
C LEU A 227 13.56 9.74 20.65
N ILE A 228 14.10 9.66 19.43
CA ILE A 228 13.53 10.41 18.27
C ILE A 228 12.10 9.93 17.97
N THR A 229 11.90 8.62 17.94
CA THR A 229 10.56 8.03 17.71
C THR A 229 9.57 8.48 18.78
N ILE A 230 9.97 8.46 20.06
CA ILE A 230 9.15 8.94 21.19
C ILE A 230 8.82 10.44 21.01
N LEU A 231 9.82 11.27 20.75
CA LEU A 231 9.61 12.72 20.60
C LEU A 231 8.66 13.06 19.47
N ILE A 232 8.59 12.25 18.42
CA ILE A 232 7.66 12.46 17.30
C ILE A 232 6.28 11.89 17.61
N SER A 233 6.18 10.69 18.17
CA SER A 233 4.90 9.99 18.29
C SER A 233 4.17 10.21 19.61
N VAL A 234 4.85 10.18 20.73
CA VAL A 234 4.24 10.16 22.07
C VAL A 234 3.54 11.46 22.47
N PRO A 235 4.02 12.67 22.10
CA PRO A 235 3.38 13.92 22.53
C PRO A 235 1.90 13.98 22.21
N TRP A 236 1.48 13.55 21.04
CA TRP A 236 0.06 13.53 20.69
C TRP A 236 -0.75 12.62 21.61
N TYR A 237 -0.27 11.40 21.87
CA TYR A 237 -0.97 10.44 22.75
C TYR A 237 -1.11 10.98 24.19
N VAL A 238 -0.07 11.66 24.69
CA VAL A 238 -0.11 12.26 26.02
C VAL A 238 -1.12 13.40 26.06
N LEU A 239 -1.08 14.31 25.08
CA LEU A 239 -2.00 15.45 25.01
C LEU A 239 -3.45 14.98 24.85
N GLU A 240 -3.72 13.97 24.03
CA GLU A 240 -5.04 13.40 23.82
C GLU A 240 -5.55 12.73 25.11
N LEU A 241 -4.68 11.99 25.80
CA LEU A 241 -5.01 11.36 27.06
C LEU A 241 -5.28 12.37 28.18
N LEU A 242 -4.53 13.48 28.22
CA LEU A 242 -4.74 14.56 29.20
C LEU A 242 -6.05 15.31 28.94
N ARG A 243 -6.45 15.45 27.67
CA ARG A 243 -7.65 16.17 27.26
C ARG A 243 -8.92 15.34 27.40
N GLU A 244 -8.92 14.13 26.83
CA GLU A 244 -10.12 13.28 26.70
C GLU A 244 -10.15 12.13 27.74
N GLY A 245 -9.01 11.82 28.35
CA GLY A 245 -8.90 10.88 29.45
C GLY A 245 -9.26 9.44 29.11
N ARG A 246 -10.05 8.82 29.99
CA ARG A 246 -10.41 7.41 29.90
C ARG A 246 -11.18 7.03 28.62
N PRO A 247 -12.11 7.81 28.07
CA PRO A 247 -12.78 7.52 26.81
C PRO A 247 -11.80 7.30 25.64
N PHE A 248 -10.75 8.11 25.53
CA PHE A 248 -9.70 7.90 24.53
C PHE A 248 -8.94 6.60 24.77
N TRP A 249 -8.53 6.33 26.02
CA TRP A 249 -7.80 5.11 26.38
C TRP A 249 -8.58 3.84 26.03
N ASP A 250 -9.84 3.76 26.50
CA ASP A 250 -10.67 2.57 26.33
C ASP A 250 -11.00 2.33 24.84
N ASN A 251 -11.22 3.38 24.07
CA ASN A 251 -11.55 3.27 22.66
C ASN A 251 -10.31 2.98 21.82
N PHE A 252 -9.25 3.80 21.91
CA PHE A 252 -8.08 3.66 21.06
C PHE A 252 -7.24 2.43 21.44
N PHE A 253 -6.74 2.36 22.67
CA PHE A 253 -5.87 1.25 23.10
C PHE A 253 -6.70 -0.01 23.40
N GLY A 254 -7.83 0.11 24.09
CA GLY A 254 -8.70 -1.00 24.42
C GLY A 254 -9.33 -1.63 23.19
N TYR A 255 -10.29 -0.96 22.56
CA TYR A 255 -11.09 -1.51 21.46
C TYR A 255 -10.30 -1.63 20.15
N HIS A 256 -9.76 -0.50 19.64
CA HIS A 256 -9.17 -0.46 18.29
C HIS A 256 -7.80 -1.12 18.17
N ASN A 257 -7.05 -1.32 19.25
CA ASN A 257 -5.76 -1.98 19.22
C ASN A 257 -5.80 -3.36 19.90
N PHE A 258 -6.05 -3.42 21.22
CA PHE A 258 -5.93 -4.68 21.96
C PHE A 258 -7.06 -5.67 21.62
N GLN A 259 -8.32 -5.26 21.73
CA GLN A 259 -9.45 -6.15 21.47
C GLN A 259 -9.49 -6.61 20.02
N ARG A 260 -9.19 -5.72 19.06
CA ARG A 260 -9.15 -6.06 17.64
C ARG A 260 -8.05 -7.09 17.29
N TYR A 261 -6.99 -7.16 18.08
CA TYR A 261 -5.94 -8.16 17.92
C TYR A 261 -6.29 -9.50 18.57
N THR A 262 -6.94 -9.48 19.76
CA THR A 262 -7.21 -10.66 20.58
C THR A 262 -8.57 -11.30 20.35
N SER A 263 -9.55 -10.55 19.83
CA SER A 263 -10.92 -11.03 19.55
C SER A 263 -11.41 -10.59 18.17
N VAL A 264 -12.41 -11.31 17.67
CA VAL A 264 -13.05 -10.97 16.39
C VAL A 264 -13.93 -9.74 16.57
N VAL A 265 -13.67 -8.70 15.78
CA VAL A 265 -14.44 -7.45 15.77
C VAL A 265 -15.09 -7.29 14.39
N ASN A 266 -16.35 -6.82 14.36
CA ASN A 266 -17.12 -6.58 13.13
C ASN A 266 -17.25 -7.81 12.21
N ASN A 267 -17.38 -9.01 12.79
CA ASN A 267 -17.50 -10.28 12.05
C ASN A 267 -16.36 -10.60 11.06
N HIS A 268 -15.20 -9.96 11.18
CA HIS A 268 -14.02 -10.24 10.35
C HIS A 268 -13.23 -11.43 10.88
N SER A 269 -13.88 -12.60 10.95
CA SER A 269 -13.28 -13.88 11.34
C SER A 269 -12.78 -14.62 10.12
N GLU A 270 -11.47 -14.74 9.98
CA GLU A 270 -10.85 -15.43 8.87
C GLU A 270 -9.83 -16.48 9.36
N PRO A 271 -9.61 -17.57 8.60
CA PRO A 271 -8.68 -18.64 9.02
C PRO A 271 -7.23 -18.14 9.10
N ILE A 272 -6.38 -18.88 9.83
CA ILE A 272 -4.96 -18.52 10.02
C ILE A 272 -4.18 -18.38 8.71
N TRP A 273 -4.57 -19.14 7.67
CA TRP A 273 -3.94 -19.11 6.35
C TRP A 273 -4.47 -17.99 5.42
N PHE A 274 -5.40 -17.15 5.88
CA PHE A 274 -6.01 -16.06 5.09
C PHE A 274 -4.98 -15.21 4.35
N PHE A 275 -3.89 -14.80 5.03
CA PHE A 275 -2.88 -13.96 4.40
C PHE A 275 -2.01 -14.67 3.36
N LEU A 276 -1.95 -16.01 3.34
CA LEU A 276 -1.35 -16.73 2.22
C LEU A 276 -2.17 -16.56 0.94
N TYR A 277 -3.49 -16.58 1.07
CA TYR A 277 -4.39 -16.30 -0.04
C TYR A 277 -4.30 -14.85 -0.50
N ILE A 278 -4.30 -13.89 0.45
CA ILE A 278 -4.13 -12.48 0.13
C ILE A 278 -2.77 -12.20 -0.54
N MET A 279 -1.71 -12.88 -0.12
CA MET A 279 -0.39 -12.79 -0.77
C MET A 279 -0.44 -13.18 -2.24
N ILE A 280 -1.18 -14.26 -2.59
CA ILE A 280 -1.38 -14.68 -3.98
C ILE A 280 -2.08 -13.58 -4.77
N LEU A 281 -3.21 -13.08 -4.27
CA LEU A 281 -4.02 -12.05 -4.94
C LEU A 281 -3.26 -10.73 -5.08
N ALA A 282 -2.55 -10.30 -4.02
CA ALA A 282 -1.79 -9.06 -4.01
C ALA A 282 -0.59 -9.06 -4.98
N SER A 283 -0.14 -10.25 -5.39
CA SER A 283 1.02 -10.41 -6.28
C SER A 283 0.63 -10.71 -7.73
N LEU A 284 -0.67 -10.79 -8.04
CA LEU A 284 -1.14 -11.02 -9.41
C LEU A 284 -0.67 -9.91 -10.37
N PRO A 285 -0.33 -10.25 -11.61
CA PRO A 285 -0.24 -11.61 -12.16
C PRO A 285 1.12 -12.29 -11.91
N PHE A 286 2.03 -11.68 -11.16
CA PHE A 286 3.44 -12.10 -10.99
C PHE A 286 3.67 -13.03 -9.79
N THR A 287 2.64 -13.66 -9.29
CA THR A 287 2.68 -14.58 -8.13
C THR A 287 3.75 -15.68 -8.25
N PRO A 288 3.96 -16.36 -9.41
CA PRO A 288 5.02 -17.36 -9.53
C PRO A 288 6.43 -16.79 -9.28
N PHE A 289 6.65 -15.54 -9.69
CA PHE A 289 7.92 -14.86 -9.46
C PHE A 289 8.12 -14.49 -7.99
N LEU A 290 7.05 -14.18 -7.24
CA LEU A 290 7.15 -14.00 -5.80
C LEU A 290 7.60 -15.28 -5.09
N TYR A 291 6.95 -16.42 -5.37
CA TYR A 291 7.32 -17.69 -4.75
C TYR A 291 8.76 -18.11 -5.10
N HIS A 292 9.18 -17.91 -6.34
CA HIS A 292 10.57 -18.16 -6.72
C HIS A 292 11.54 -17.19 -6.03
N GLY A 293 11.19 -15.92 -5.92
CA GLY A 293 11.98 -14.93 -5.18
C GLY A 293 12.12 -15.26 -3.69
N ILE A 294 11.03 -15.70 -3.06
CA ILE A 294 11.03 -16.24 -1.68
C ILE A 294 11.98 -17.45 -1.58
N PHE A 295 11.87 -18.39 -2.52
CA PHE A 295 12.74 -19.58 -2.52
C PHE A 295 14.22 -19.24 -2.63
N ILE A 296 14.59 -18.31 -3.51
CA ILE A 296 15.99 -17.85 -3.63
C ILE A 296 16.45 -17.17 -2.35
N ALA A 297 15.66 -16.22 -1.84
CA ALA A 297 15.99 -15.51 -0.60
C ALA A 297 16.10 -16.46 0.60
N PHE A 298 15.28 -17.50 0.65
CA PHE A 298 15.36 -18.54 1.68
C PHE A 298 16.65 -19.40 1.54
N ARG A 299 17.09 -19.69 0.32
CA ARG A 299 18.40 -20.35 0.10
C ARG A 299 19.56 -19.47 0.54
N GLU A 300 19.51 -18.20 0.25
CA GLU A 300 20.50 -17.21 0.72
C GLU A 300 20.49 -17.10 2.25
N PHE A 301 19.30 -17.09 2.86
CA PHE A 301 19.11 -17.15 4.29
C PHE A 301 19.80 -18.39 4.91
N LEU A 302 19.56 -19.58 4.39
CA LEU A 302 20.21 -20.82 4.88
C LEU A 302 21.73 -20.80 4.70
N LYS A 303 22.22 -20.16 3.63
CA LYS A 303 23.65 -19.98 3.39
C LYS A 303 24.25 -19.00 4.40
N SER A 304 23.56 -17.90 4.72
CA SER A 304 24.04 -16.90 5.69
C SER A 304 24.11 -17.42 7.13
N LEU A 305 23.35 -18.46 7.46
CA LEU A 305 23.51 -19.15 8.77
C LEU A 305 24.85 -19.89 8.88
N LYS A 306 25.41 -20.35 7.76
CA LYS A 306 26.67 -21.08 7.72
C LYS A 306 27.88 -20.17 7.48
N GLU A 307 27.76 -19.23 6.55
CA GLU A 307 28.80 -18.32 6.11
C GLU A 307 28.38 -16.88 6.42
N SER A 308 29.36 -16.00 6.76
CA SER A 308 29.06 -14.56 6.90
C SER A 308 28.81 -13.96 5.50
N CYS A 309 27.56 -13.59 5.22
CA CYS A 309 27.25 -12.75 4.08
C CYS A 309 27.38 -11.28 4.47
N GLY A 310 28.02 -10.47 3.62
CA GLY A 310 28.04 -9.01 3.82
C GLY A 310 26.63 -8.44 3.79
N VAL A 311 26.32 -7.49 4.69
CA VAL A 311 24.99 -6.85 4.76
C VAL A 311 24.59 -6.18 3.44
N PRO A 312 25.50 -5.55 2.65
CA PRO A 312 25.16 -4.97 1.36
C PRO A 312 24.51 -5.95 0.37
N ASP A 313 24.85 -7.24 0.46
CA ASP A 313 24.33 -8.30 -0.42
C ASP A 313 23.11 -9.04 0.17
N SER A 314 22.51 -8.52 1.26
CA SER A 314 21.47 -9.21 2.02
C SER A 314 20.06 -8.61 1.86
N LEU A 315 19.83 -7.72 0.89
CA LEU A 315 18.55 -7.04 0.71
C LEU A 315 17.38 -8.03 0.55
N TYR A 316 17.59 -9.10 -0.18
CA TYR A 316 16.57 -10.12 -0.42
C TYR A 316 16.27 -10.95 0.82
N THR A 317 17.29 -11.29 1.61
CA THR A 317 17.12 -11.93 2.93
C THR A 317 16.40 -11.01 3.90
N TYR A 318 16.73 -9.71 3.92
CA TYR A 318 16.01 -8.72 4.71
C TYR A 318 14.54 -8.60 4.29
N SER A 319 14.26 -8.58 2.99
CA SER A 319 12.89 -8.54 2.47
C SER A 319 12.11 -9.81 2.83
N LEU A 320 12.75 -10.97 2.88
CA LEU A 320 12.13 -12.20 3.38
C LEU A 320 11.76 -12.08 4.86
N CYS A 321 12.65 -11.55 5.70
CA CYS A 321 12.38 -11.29 7.11
C CYS A 321 11.21 -10.32 7.30
N TRP A 322 11.16 -9.26 6.50
CA TRP A 322 10.07 -8.28 6.51
C TRP A 322 8.72 -8.92 6.14
N LEU A 323 8.67 -9.62 5.01
CA LEU A 323 7.47 -10.33 4.57
C LEU A 323 6.99 -11.34 5.63
N SER A 324 7.92 -12.10 6.22
CA SER A 324 7.63 -13.08 7.27
C SER A 324 7.12 -12.43 8.56
N ALA A 325 7.68 -11.28 8.97
CA ALA A 325 7.23 -10.54 10.14
C ALA A 325 5.76 -10.10 10.01
N VAL A 326 5.39 -9.53 8.85
CA VAL A 326 4.01 -9.12 8.57
C VAL A 326 3.08 -10.32 8.50
N LEU A 327 3.48 -11.40 7.80
CA LEU A 327 2.70 -12.62 7.67
C LEU A 327 2.40 -13.25 9.03
N ILE A 328 3.42 -13.46 9.85
CA ILE A 328 3.27 -14.10 11.16
C ILE A 328 2.40 -13.24 12.07
N PHE A 329 2.70 -11.94 12.18
CA PHE A 329 1.98 -11.04 13.07
C PHE A 329 0.48 -11.01 12.78
N PHE A 330 0.08 -10.81 11.52
CA PHE A 330 -1.33 -10.71 11.18
C PHE A 330 -2.03 -12.07 11.06
N SER A 331 -1.33 -13.17 10.77
CA SER A 331 -1.92 -14.50 10.79
C SER A 331 -2.39 -14.93 12.19
N ILE A 332 -1.70 -14.46 13.24
CA ILE A 332 -2.05 -14.70 14.65
C ILE A 332 -3.19 -13.78 15.12
N SER A 333 -3.36 -12.61 14.51
CA SER A 333 -4.44 -11.67 14.86
C SER A 333 -5.82 -12.31 14.69
N ALA A 334 -6.75 -12.05 15.64
CA ALA A 334 -8.10 -12.55 15.58
C ALA A 334 -8.91 -11.89 14.45
N THR A 335 -8.84 -10.57 14.33
CA THR A 335 -9.49 -9.81 13.23
C THR A 335 -8.54 -9.72 12.05
N LYS A 336 -9.00 -10.07 10.84
CA LYS A 336 -8.19 -10.06 9.62
C LYS A 336 -8.87 -9.27 8.51
N LEU A 337 -8.13 -8.36 7.90
CA LEU A 337 -8.57 -7.56 6.75
C LEU A 337 -7.52 -7.64 5.63
N PRO A 338 -7.92 -7.62 4.36
CA PRO A 338 -6.97 -7.63 3.23
C PRO A 338 -5.95 -6.49 3.30
N SER A 339 -6.34 -5.32 3.81
CA SER A 339 -5.46 -4.15 3.97
C SER A 339 -4.30 -4.36 4.95
N TYR A 340 -4.40 -5.34 5.86
CA TYR A 340 -3.30 -5.66 6.78
C TYR A 340 -2.09 -6.29 6.07
N TRP A 341 -2.28 -6.75 4.83
CA TRP A 341 -1.18 -7.23 3.98
C TRP A 341 -0.37 -6.11 3.33
N LEU A 342 -0.89 -4.89 3.22
CA LEU A 342 -0.22 -3.77 2.54
C LEU A 342 1.24 -3.57 2.98
N PRO A 343 1.60 -3.60 4.28
CA PRO A 343 2.98 -3.45 4.73
C PRO A 343 3.95 -4.53 4.24
N ALA A 344 3.47 -5.69 3.76
CA ALA A 344 4.30 -6.75 3.19
C ALA A 344 4.62 -6.56 1.70
N ILE A 345 3.81 -5.77 0.97
CA ILE A 345 3.90 -5.65 -0.49
C ILE A 345 5.24 -5.05 -0.96
N PRO A 346 5.87 -4.08 -0.27
CA PRO A 346 7.18 -3.59 -0.67
C PRO A 346 8.25 -4.68 -0.67
N ALA A 347 8.24 -5.54 0.36
CA ALA A 347 9.13 -6.69 0.45
C ALA A 347 8.85 -7.73 -0.65
N ALA A 348 7.56 -8.02 -0.91
CA ALA A 348 7.16 -8.91 -1.99
C ALA A 348 7.63 -8.40 -3.37
N ALA A 349 7.53 -7.10 -3.64
CA ALA A 349 7.98 -6.49 -4.88
C ALA A 349 9.50 -6.60 -5.08
N ILE A 350 10.28 -6.39 -4.03
CA ILE A 350 11.73 -6.61 -4.05
C ILE A 350 12.05 -8.08 -4.33
N LEU A 351 11.34 -9.02 -3.74
CA LEU A 351 11.53 -10.46 -3.99
C LEU A 351 11.13 -10.88 -5.40
N ILE A 352 10.07 -10.28 -5.98
CA ILE A 352 9.70 -10.49 -7.39
C ILE A 352 10.83 -10.01 -8.31
N SER A 353 11.43 -8.85 -8.04
CA SER A 353 12.55 -8.35 -8.83
C SER A 353 13.78 -9.26 -8.77
N ASN A 354 14.09 -9.85 -7.61
CA ASN A 354 15.13 -10.85 -7.43
C ASN A 354 14.91 -12.09 -8.31
N SER A 355 13.70 -12.61 -8.32
CA SER A 355 13.34 -13.76 -9.16
C SER A 355 13.66 -13.50 -10.64
N PHE A 356 13.28 -12.31 -11.12
CA PHE A 356 13.50 -11.92 -12.52
C PHE A 356 14.97 -11.86 -12.92
N ILE A 357 15.83 -11.40 -12.02
CA ILE A 357 17.26 -11.20 -12.31
C ILE A 357 18.03 -12.50 -12.25
N SER A 358 17.71 -13.36 -11.30
CA SER A 358 18.40 -14.64 -11.09
C SER A 358 18.17 -15.66 -12.22
N LEU A 359 17.17 -15.41 -13.09
CA LEU A 359 16.78 -16.30 -14.16
C LEU A 359 17.54 -15.99 -15.46
N LYS A 360 18.32 -16.96 -15.94
CA LYS A 360 18.84 -16.97 -17.31
C LYS A 360 17.79 -17.61 -18.22
N ASN A 361 17.58 -17.05 -19.41
CA ASN A 361 16.58 -17.54 -20.39
C ASN A 361 16.76 -19.02 -20.81
N THR A 362 17.90 -19.61 -20.48
CA THR A 362 18.25 -21.02 -20.78
C THR A 362 17.87 -21.99 -19.66
N ASN A 363 17.49 -21.50 -18.49
CA ASN A 363 17.19 -22.37 -17.35
C ASN A 363 15.78 -22.98 -17.47
N LYS A 364 15.64 -24.28 -17.17
CA LYS A 364 14.35 -24.95 -17.08
C LYS A 364 13.38 -24.22 -16.12
N THR A 365 13.89 -23.74 -15.00
CA THR A 365 13.12 -22.94 -14.03
C THR A 365 12.49 -21.70 -14.65
N TYR A 366 13.21 -20.97 -15.51
CA TYR A 366 12.66 -19.83 -16.24
C TYR A 366 11.45 -20.23 -17.09
N VAL A 367 11.58 -21.34 -17.83
CA VAL A 367 10.51 -21.84 -18.69
C VAL A 367 9.28 -22.20 -17.86
N TYR A 368 9.44 -22.95 -16.76
CA TYR A 368 8.32 -23.35 -15.89
C TYR A 368 7.61 -22.14 -15.24
N LEU A 369 8.37 -21.17 -14.76
CA LEU A 369 7.76 -19.96 -14.16
C LEU A 369 6.95 -19.16 -15.18
N TRP A 370 7.47 -19.03 -16.43
CA TRP A 370 6.70 -18.33 -17.46
C TRP A 370 5.49 -19.11 -17.93
N ILE A 371 5.58 -20.44 -18.08
CA ILE A 371 4.41 -21.27 -18.39
C ILE A 371 3.36 -21.10 -17.31
N PHE A 372 3.75 -21.15 -16.04
CA PHE A 372 2.79 -20.98 -14.94
C PHE A 372 2.21 -19.57 -14.88
N ASN A 373 3.02 -18.54 -15.16
CA ASN A 373 2.52 -17.16 -15.26
C ASN A 373 1.53 -16.98 -16.42
N ILE A 374 1.83 -17.53 -17.59
CA ILE A 374 0.93 -17.51 -18.74
C ILE A 374 -0.37 -18.26 -18.41
N PHE A 375 -0.28 -19.37 -17.68
CA PHE A 375 -1.48 -20.11 -17.24
C PHE A 375 -2.36 -19.24 -16.31
N ILE A 376 -1.78 -18.49 -15.37
CA ILE A 376 -2.53 -17.53 -14.53
C ILE A 376 -3.19 -16.46 -15.39
N LEU A 377 -2.45 -15.86 -16.32
CA LEU A 377 -2.99 -14.83 -17.22
C LEU A 377 -4.14 -15.37 -18.08
N PHE A 378 -3.98 -16.59 -18.59
CA PHE A 378 -5.02 -17.29 -19.32
C PHE A 378 -6.25 -17.54 -18.44
N GLY A 379 -6.06 -17.98 -17.20
CA GLY A 379 -7.16 -18.16 -16.23
C GLY A 379 -7.91 -16.87 -15.95
N VAL A 380 -7.19 -15.74 -15.76
CA VAL A 380 -7.81 -14.41 -15.61
C VAL A 380 -8.59 -14.00 -16.86
N SER A 381 -8.01 -14.22 -18.05
CA SER A 381 -8.69 -13.96 -19.32
C SER A 381 -9.97 -14.79 -19.44
N MET A 382 -9.92 -16.09 -19.15
CA MET A 382 -11.07 -16.97 -19.18
C MET A 382 -12.13 -16.57 -18.15
N ALA A 383 -11.74 -16.11 -16.96
CA ALA A 383 -12.70 -15.62 -15.97
C ALA A 383 -13.56 -14.46 -16.56
N PHE A 384 -12.95 -13.53 -17.30
CA PHE A 384 -13.71 -12.48 -17.96
C PHE A 384 -14.55 -12.99 -19.13
N PHE A 385 -14.11 -14.01 -19.89
CA PHE A 385 -14.95 -14.63 -20.93
C PHE A 385 -16.20 -15.29 -20.32
N PHE A 386 -16.06 -15.94 -19.18
CA PHE A 386 -17.15 -16.57 -18.46
C PHE A 386 -17.82 -15.65 -17.43
N SER A 387 -17.70 -14.33 -17.61
CA SER A 387 -18.21 -13.34 -16.65
C SER A 387 -19.71 -13.48 -16.35
N ASN A 388 -20.51 -13.94 -17.30
CA ASN A 388 -21.95 -14.13 -17.13
C ASN A 388 -22.29 -15.10 -15.99
N TYR A 389 -21.39 -16.05 -15.66
CA TYR A 389 -21.63 -17.04 -14.60
C TYR A 389 -21.36 -16.50 -13.20
N TRP A 390 -20.42 -15.56 -13.05
CA TRP A 390 -20.04 -15.04 -11.73
C TRP A 390 -20.53 -13.61 -11.46
N LEU A 391 -20.82 -12.83 -12.48
CA LEU A 391 -21.37 -11.47 -12.30
C LEU A 391 -22.71 -11.47 -11.58
N SER A 392 -23.58 -12.45 -11.86
CA SER A 392 -24.87 -12.59 -11.17
C SER A 392 -24.74 -12.95 -9.69
N SER A 393 -23.58 -13.46 -9.27
CA SER A 393 -23.30 -13.78 -7.86
C SER A 393 -22.79 -12.59 -7.07
N ILE A 394 -22.52 -11.44 -7.72
CA ILE A 394 -22.15 -10.21 -7.03
C ILE A 394 -23.43 -9.55 -6.52
N ASN A 395 -23.69 -9.72 -5.24
CA ASN A 395 -24.76 -9.00 -4.54
C ASN A 395 -24.15 -7.87 -3.73
N ASP A 396 -24.15 -6.66 -4.30
CA ASP A 396 -23.79 -5.45 -3.57
C ASP A 396 -25.08 -4.76 -3.10
N PRO A 397 -25.34 -4.65 -1.79
CA PRO A 397 -26.56 -4.02 -1.28
C PRO A 397 -26.74 -2.56 -1.70
N GLU A 398 -25.61 -1.85 -1.91
CA GLU A 398 -25.63 -0.45 -2.33
C GLU A 398 -25.66 -0.27 -3.84
N MET A 399 -25.37 -1.35 -4.60
CA MET A 399 -25.41 -1.38 -6.07
C MET A 399 -26.13 -2.65 -6.58
N PRO A 400 -27.44 -2.78 -6.36
CA PRO A 400 -28.18 -4.00 -6.73
C PRO A 400 -28.13 -4.29 -8.24
N ASN A 401 -27.92 -3.26 -9.07
CA ASN A 401 -27.81 -3.37 -10.53
C ASN A 401 -26.37 -3.47 -11.03
N LEU A 402 -25.37 -3.66 -10.15
CA LEU A 402 -23.94 -3.63 -10.51
C LEU A 402 -23.59 -4.56 -11.68
N ALA A 403 -24.13 -5.78 -11.68
CA ALA A 403 -23.86 -6.75 -12.73
C ALA A 403 -24.33 -6.25 -14.13
N SER A 404 -25.53 -5.72 -14.21
CA SER A 404 -26.09 -5.16 -15.47
C SER A 404 -25.36 -3.89 -15.89
N GLU A 405 -24.98 -3.03 -14.95
CA GLU A 405 -24.23 -1.80 -15.21
C GLU A 405 -22.80 -2.09 -15.71
N LEU A 406 -22.13 -3.08 -15.16
CA LEU A 406 -20.79 -3.52 -15.62
C LEU A 406 -20.85 -4.06 -17.06
N ILE A 407 -21.92 -4.74 -17.45
CA ILE A 407 -22.10 -5.25 -18.80
C ILE A 407 -22.44 -4.09 -19.75
N SER A 408 -23.43 -3.27 -19.42
CA SER A 408 -23.92 -2.18 -20.28
C SER A 408 -22.89 -1.07 -20.48
N SER A 409 -22.03 -0.79 -19.49
CA SER A 409 -20.94 0.18 -19.61
C SER A 409 -19.78 -0.30 -20.50
N GLY A 410 -19.79 -1.55 -20.95
CA GLY A 410 -18.73 -2.14 -21.76
C GLY A 410 -17.42 -2.43 -20.99
N ILE A 411 -17.40 -2.28 -19.66
CA ILE A 411 -16.21 -2.53 -18.82
C ILE A 411 -15.77 -3.99 -18.95
N ILE A 412 -16.72 -4.92 -18.93
CA ILE A 412 -16.43 -6.35 -19.07
C ILE A 412 -15.81 -6.65 -20.45
N PHE A 413 -16.32 -6.02 -21.52
CA PHE A 413 -15.74 -6.17 -22.85
C PHE A 413 -14.30 -5.64 -22.92
N LYS A 414 -14.05 -4.46 -22.33
CA LYS A 414 -12.70 -3.89 -22.21
C LYS A 414 -11.75 -4.80 -21.43
N ALA A 415 -12.23 -5.42 -20.34
CA ALA A 415 -11.43 -6.35 -19.55
C ALA A 415 -11.10 -7.62 -20.33
N LYS A 416 -12.10 -8.21 -21.06
CA LYS A 416 -11.87 -9.35 -21.97
C LYS A 416 -10.77 -9.04 -22.98
N LEU A 417 -10.90 -7.92 -23.68
CA LEU A 417 -9.93 -7.50 -24.71
C LEU A 417 -8.54 -7.30 -24.10
N PHE A 418 -8.46 -6.57 -22.99
CA PHE A 418 -7.19 -6.25 -22.34
C PHE A 418 -6.47 -7.52 -21.87
N PHE A 419 -7.12 -8.39 -21.07
CA PHE A 419 -6.46 -9.58 -20.53
C PHE A 419 -6.13 -10.62 -21.60
N SER A 420 -6.93 -10.72 -22.67
CA SER A 420 -6.60 -11.57 -23.82
C SER A 420 -5.37 -11.07 -24.56
N SER A 421 -5.31 -9.75 -24.84
CA SER A 421 -4.13 -9.13 -25.49
C SER A 421 -2.88 -9.24 -24.59
N PHE A 422 -3.05 -9.09 -23.28
CA PHE A 422 -1.99 -9.23 -22.30
C PHE A 422 -1.43 -10.64 -22.28
N THR A 423 -2.29 -11.65 -22.28
CA THR A 423 -1.90 -13.06 -22.36
C THR A 423 -1.20 -13.39 -23.67
N LEU A 424 -1.74 -12.92 -24.80
CA LEU A 424 -1.13 -13.11 -26.12
C LEU A 424 0.28 -12.50 -26.18
N LEU A 425 0.45 -11.26 -25.70
CA LEU A 425 1.76 -10.62 -25.65
C LEU A 425 2.73 -11.38 -24.76
N ALA A 426 2.29 -11.89 -23.61
CA ALA A 426 3.13 -12.71 -22.74
C ALA A 426 3.63 -13.97 -23.46
N ILE A 427 2.77 -14.63 -24.22
CA ILE A 427 3.11 -15.81 -25.06
C ILE A 427 4.12 -15.43 -26.14
N ILE A 428 3.88 -14.37 -26.88
CA ILE A 428 4.79 -13.88 -27.94
C ILE A 428 6.16 -13.56 -27.36
N LEU A 429 6.23 -12.78 -26.28
CA LEU A 429 7.49 -12.40 -25.64
C LEU A 429 8.25 -13.62 -25.07
N PHE A 430 7.53 -14.63 -24.60
CA PHE A 430 8.12 -15.88 -24.14
C PHE A 430 8.80 -16.63 -25.29
N PHE A 431 8.12 -16.82 -26.42
CA PHE A 431 8.70 -17.48 -27.60
C PHE A 431 9.85 -16.70 -28.22
N LEU A 432 9.79 -15.37 -28.20
CA LEU A 432 10.88 -14.51 -28.62
C LEU A 432 12.08 -14.50 -27.65
N LYS A 433 11.99 -15.23 -26.54
CA LYS A 433 13.02 -15.29 -25.47
C LYS A 433 13.48 -13.91 -25.00
N SER A 434 12.55 -12.97 -24.92
CA SER A 434 12.85 -11.60 -24.51
C SER A 434 13.43 -11.57 -23.09
N ARG A 435 14.56 -10.86 -22.90
CA ARG A 435 15.22 -10.76 -21.59
C ARG A 435 14.47 -9.87 -20.58
N ASN A 436 13.55 -9.03 -21.03
CA ASN A 436 12.88 -8.02 -20.22
C ASN A 436 11.36 -8.22 -20.21
N ILE A 437 10.88 -9.46 -20.38
CA ILE A 437 9.44 -9.78 -20.44
C ILE A 437 8.68 -9.15 -19.25
N LEU A 438 9.20 -9.33 -18.02
CA LEU A 438 8.53 -8.79 -16.81
C LEU A 438 8.30 -7.28 -16.94
N LEU A 439 9.30 -6.53 -17.34
CA LEU A 439 9.18 -5.07 -17.47
C LEU A 439 8.17 -4.67 -18.56
N TYR A 440 8.18 -5.34 -19.70
CA TYR A 440 7.22 -5.06 -20.79
C TYR A 440 5.78 -5.36 -20.33
N LEU A 441 5.56 -6.45 -19.62
CA LEU A 441 4.26 -6.78 -19.07
C LEU A 441 3.84 -5.79 -17.95
N GLN A 442 4.77 -5.35 -17.11
CA GLN A 442 4.47 -4.32 -16.12
C GLN A 442 4.08 -2.98 -16.78
N ILE A 443 4.77 -2.56 -17.83
CA ILE A 443 4.40 -1.34 -18.58
C ILE A 443 3.03 -1.49 -19.24
N LEU A 444 2.73 -2.65 -19.82
CA LEU A 444 1.41 -2.90 -20.39
C LEU A 444 0.32 -2.90 -19.30
N LEU A 445 0.60 -3.49 -18.13
CA LEU A 445 -0.33 -3.47 -17.00
C LEU A 445 -0.56 -2.05 -16.46
N LEU A 446 0.46 -1.19 -16.48
CA LEU A 446 0.32 0.24 -16.17
C LEU A 446 -0.69 0.93 -17.10
N VAL A 447 -0.59 0.70 -18.40
CA VAL A 447 -1.56 1.23 -19.37
C VAL A 447 -2.95 0.64 -19.14
N GLY A 448 -3.03 -0.67 -18.93
CA GLY A 448 -4.27 -1.39 -18.66
C GLY A 448 -4.98 -0.94 -17.39
N GLN A 449 -4.23 -0.61 -16.36
CA GLN A 449 -4.79 -0.06 -15.13
C GLN A 449 -5.57 1.24 -15.41
N SER A 450 -4.98 2.19 -16.12
CA SER A 450 -5.66 3.44 -16.46
C SER A 450 -6.89 3.19 -17.35
N TYR A 451 -6.77 2.26 -18.29
CA TYR A 451 -7.84 1.89 -19.21
C TYR A 451 -9.04 1.22 -18.54
N LEU A 452 -8.81 0.37 -17.52
CA LEU A 452 -9.84 -0.39 -16.82
C LEU A 452 -10.35 0.32 -15.56
N MET A 453 -9.45 0.90 -14.74
CA MET A 453 -9.83 1.47 -13.44
C MET A 453 -10.59 2.79 -13.57
N SER A 454 -10.31 3.60 -14.59
CA SER A 454 -11.02 4.87 -14.77
C SER A 454 -12.53 4.67 -15.00
N PRO A 455 -12.99 3.82 -15.94
CA PRO A 455 -14.43 3.57 -16.11
C PRO A 455 -15.06 2.86 -14.89
N ILE A 456 -14.35 1.96 -14.20
CA ILE A 456 -14.87 1.31 -12.99
C ILE A 456 -15.14 2.35 -11.90
N ARG A 457 -14.17 3.25 -11.64
CA ARG A 457 -14.34 4.32 -10.64
C ARG A 457 -15.49 5.27 -11.00
N LYS A 458 -15.63 5.64 -12.29
CA LYS A 458 -16.73 6.48 -12.75
C LYS A 458 -18.08 5.79 -12.55
N LEU A 459 -18.17 4.49 -12.83
CA LEU A 459 -19.38 3.71 -12.61
C LEU A 459 -19.76 3.73 -11.11
N ALA A 460 -18.82 3.39 -10.23
CA ALA A 460 -19.06 3.43 -8.78
C ALA A 460 -19.47 4.83 -8.29
N ASP A 461 -18.87 5.89 -8.84
CA ASP A 461 -19.23 7.27 -8.49
C ASP A 461 -20.65 7.63 -8.95
N THR A 462 -21.02 7.28 -10.19
CA THR A 462 -22.36 7.58 -10.72
C THR A 462 -23.45 6.82 -10.00
N SER A 463 -23.20 5.59 -9.60
CA SER A 463 -24.21 4.74 -8.95
C SER A 463 -24.33 5.01 -7.44
N ARG A 464 -23.22 5.29 -6.73
CA ARG A 464 -23.21 5.45 -5.26
C ARG A 464 -23.11 6.90 -4.79
N GLN A 465 -22.31 7.75 -5.43
CA GLN A 465 -21.98 9.07 -4.90
C GLN A 465 -22.74 10.22 -5.58
N LEU A 466 -22.99 10.11 -6.88
CA LEU A 466 -23.71 11.16 -7.62
C LEU A 466 -25.14 11.39 -7.08
N PRO A 467 -25.95 10.35 -6.77
CA PRO A 467 -27.26 10.54 -6.18
C PRO A 467 -27.20 11.31 -4.84
N LEU A 468 -26.25 10.97 -3.98
CA LEU A 468 -26.06 11.64 -2.68
C LEU A 468 -25.66 13.11 -2.86
N ARG A 469 -24.78 13.41 -3.83
CA ARG A 469 -24.39 14.79 -4.14
C ARG A 469 -25.58 15.60 -4.68
N ASN A 470 -26.43 15.00 -5.51
CA ASN A 470 -27.61 15.67 -6.05
C ASN A 470 -28.64 15.97 -4.94
N ILE A 471 -28.88 15.02 -4.04
CA ILE A 471 -29.74 15.23 -2.86
C ILE A 471 -29.14 16.31 -1.96
N SER A 472 -27.84 16.28 -1.68
CA SER A 472 -27.19 17.29 -0.86
C SER A 472 -27.34 18.70 -1.45
N LYS A 473 -27.19 18.85 -2.78
CA LYS A 473 -27.41 20.15 -3.46
C LYS A 473 -28.85 20.59 -3.30
N LEU A 474 -29.82 19.72 -3.56
CA LEU A 474 -31.25 20.03 -3.42
C LEU A 474 -31.59 20.48 -1.98
N ILE A 475 -31.03 19.80 -0.97
CA ILE A 475 -31.20 20.16 0.42
C ILE A 475 -30.64 21.56 0.70
N LEU A 476 -29.45 21.88 0.18
CA LEU A 476 -28.83 23.19 0.35
C LEU A 476 -29.63 24.32 -0.31
N ASP A 477 -30.27 24.03 -1.46
CA ASP A 477 -31.09 24.99 -2.18
C ASP A 477 -32.44 25.27 -1.50
N ILE A 478 -33.01 24.26 -0.77
CA ILE A 478 -34.32 24.35 -0.09
C ILE A 478 -34.19 24.85 1.35
N ARG A 479 -33.01 24.69 1.96
CA ARG A 479 -32.77 24.96 3.38
C ARG A 479 -32.85 26.46 3.69
N GLU A 480 -33.83 26.86 4.50
CA GLU A 480 -33.98 28.22 5.03
C GLU A 480 -33.35 28.34 6.44
N GLY A 481 -32.04 28.57 6.52
CA GLY A 481 -31.39 28.84 7.80
C GLY A 481 -30.68 27.67 8.48
N ARG A 482 -30.78 27.53 9.83
CA ARG A 482 -30.04 26.57 10.67
C ARG A 482 -30.82 25.31 11.01
N GLU A 483 -31.64 24.82 10.14
CA GLU A 483 -32.42 23.60 10.35
C GLU A 483 -31.51 22.38 10.55
N THR A 484 -31.83 21.53 11.51
CA THR A 484 -31.10 20.26 11.72
C THR A 484 -31.54 19.25 10.69
N LEU A 485 -30.58 18.68 9.96
CA LEU A 485 -30.78 17.58 9.02
C LEU A 485 -30.75 16.25 9.78
N ALA A 486 -31.84 15.50 9.74
CA ALA A 486 -31.87 14.11 10.19
C ALA A 486 -31.95 13.18 8.97
N MET A 487 -31.00 12.26 8.84
CA MET A 487 -31.06 11.19 7.84
C MET A 487 -31.74 9.97 8.46
N ILE A 488 -32.96 9.65 7.97
CA ILE A 488 -33.70 8.47 8.39
C ILE A 488 -33.55 7.38 7.34
N GLY A 489 -33.16 6.17 7.76
CA GLY A 489 -33.11 4.98 6.89
C GLY A 489 -31.81 4.75 6.12
N LEU A 490 -30.81 5.62 6.23
CA LEU A 490 -29.44 5.28 5.86
C LEU A 490 -28.79 4.57 7.03
N SER A 491 -29.25 3.37 7.15
CA SER A 491 -28.64 2.23 7.70
C SER A 491 -27.92 2.31 9.04
N LEU A 492 -28.61 1.90 9.96
CA LEU A 492 -28.18 1.04 11.07
C LEU A 492 -27.38 -0.22 10.65
N ILE A 493 -27.18 -0.47 9.35
CA ILE A 493 -26.43 -1.63 8.85
C ILE A 493 -24.92 -1.36 8.89
N HIS A 494 -24.50 -0.10 9.04
CA HIS A 494 -23.11 0.30 8.84
C HIS A 494 -22.58 1.35 9.84
N ILE A 495 -23.16 1.44 11.01
CA ILE A 495 -22.58 2.21 12.12
C ILE A 495 -21.71 1.32 12.99
#